data_eea93de987edc2ead45b74cfe20bcfdd
#
_entry.id   eea93de987edc2ead45b74cfe20bcfdd
#
_cell.length_a   1.000
_cell.length_b   1.000
_cell.length_c   1.000
_cell.angle_alpha   90.00
_cell.angle_beta   90.00
_cell.angle_gamma   90.00
#
_symmetry.space_group_name_H-M   'P 1'
#
loop_
_entity.id
_entity.type
_entity.pdbx_description
1 polymer ?
#
loop_
_entity_poly.entity_id
_entity_poly.type
_entity_poly.pdbx_seq_one_letter_code
_entity_poly.pdbx_strand_id
1 'polypeptide(L)'
;MPARPAQLPPFLVCLAALAPAMAQSAPPRDRVVLVDGKELRGRVVHEDANEVLLRVGTTDKAIARKLVREVHAVAAHHRELLQQWRGSSPEDPVAMLRLARQADEQGLPHEARLFRWYALLQRPDDVELHNALGNRRAGKQWLVALGDKRVPFDRADAMGVDFAAAWRLRSEHFDLRCAAGLRTTLDTLLELEGQYHAFHAAYGDAVRLLELCEPIPVHVYRDRAQMPQQSGAIGAYYKPDEATLFTCCENGRAYALAHEATHALLHHTFGRALRAKGELPAWLDEAWAEHFAGRLQTRVPGKPVLLDRSVQPAHRTTLAQIAADELLTVQRVLNLQQGDFQASTGQASKYAQAWALFTFLCEHDDAAIRATFVDYLRQAAAGKGQSSTFRKLFAPHERLLPDAWR
;
A
#
# COMPACT_ATOMS: atom_id res chain seq x y z
N MET A 1 43.77 -59.92 25.64
CA MET A 1 43.48 -58.60 26.24
C MET A 1 43.08 -57.68 25.11
N PRO A 2 41.81 -57.29 25.01
CA PRO A 2 41.39 -56.35 23.99
C PRO A 2 41.49 -54.88 24.53
N ALA A 3 41.95 -53.99 23.67
CA ALA A 3 42.13 -52.58 23.91
C ALA A 3 40.77 -51.83 24.02
N ARG A 4 40.68 -50.94 25.01
CA ARG A 4 39.55 -50.04 25.23
C ARG A 4 39.58 -48.90 24.19
N PRO A 5 38.41 -48.47 23.63
CA PRO A 5 38.37 -47.31 22.80
C PRO A 5 38.39 -46.03 23.67
N ALA A 6 39.15 -45.05 23.20
CA ALA A 6 39.22 -43.70 23.79
C ALA A 6 37.91 -42.94 23.62
N GLN A 7 37.36 -42.43 24.72
CA GLN A 7 36.20 -41.51 24.72
C GLN A 7 36.71 -40.10 24.39
N LEU A 8 36.14 -39.51 23.33
CA LEU A 8 36.27 -38.09 23.02
C LEU A 8 35.33 -37.26 23.94
N PRO A 9 35.77 -36.08 24.41
CA PRO A 9 34.95 -35.21 25.25
C PRO A 9 33.82 -34.56 24.44
N PRO A 10 32.66 -34.26 25.04
CA PRO A 10 31.55 -33.61 24.37
C PRO A 10 31.89 -32.13 24.12
N PHE A 11 31.84 -31.74 22.85
CA PHE A 11 31.87 -30.34 22.47
C PHE A 11 30.55 -29.69 22.93
N LEU A 12 30.67 -28.78 23.90
CA LEU A 12 29.60 -27.89 24.33
C LEU A 12 29.44 -26.83 23.25
N VAL A 13 28.44 -26.99 22.37
CA VAL A 13 28.01 -25.96 21.43
C VAL A 13 27.21 -24.96 22.24
N CYS A 14 27.83 -23.84 22.64
CA CYS A 14 27.09 -22.65 23.09
C CYS A 14 26.31 -22.07 21.94
N LEU A 15 25.03 -22.41 21.84
CA LEU A 15 24.06 -21.64 21.07
C LEU A 15 23.84 -20.29 21.80
N ALA A 16 24.59 -19.28 21.39
CA ALA A 16 24.28 -17.90 21.72
C ALA A 16 22.98 -17.58 20.96
N ALA A 17 21.86 -17.59 21.67
CA ALA A 17 20.59 -17.04 21.17
C ALA A 17 20.84 -15.55 20.90
N LEU A 18 20.98 -15.20 19.61
CA LEU A 18 20.88 -13.84 19.14
C LEU A 18 19.42 -13.42 19.41
N ALA A 19 19.19 -12.76 20.54
CA ALA A 19 17.97 -12.00 20.76
C ALA A 19 17.84 -11.00 19.59
N PRO A 20 16.68 -10.91 18.94
CA PRO A 20 16.46 -9.87 17.94
C PRO A 20 16.70 -8.52 18.66
N ALA A 21 17.66 -7.75 18.15
CA ALA A 21 17.82 -6.36 18.57
C ALA A 21 16.48 -5.68 18.36
N MET A 22 15.79 -5.33 19.44
CA MET A 22 14.62 -4.47 19.41
C MET A 22 15.07 -3.21 18.68
N ALA A 23 14.62 -3.05 17.44
CA ALA A 23 14.82 -1.82 16.70
C ALA A 23 14.25 -0.70 17.57
N GLN A 24 15.12 0.15 18.12
CA GLN A 24 14.70 1.35 18.82
C GLN A 24 13.91 2.15 17.78
N SER A 25 12.59 2.19 17.96
CA SER A 25 11.72 2.99 17.12
C SER A 25 12.22 4.44 17.17
N ALA A 26 12.44 5.05 16.01
CA ALA A 26 12.77 6.47 15.95
C ALA A 26 11.76 7.25 16.80
N PRO A 27 12.18 8.34 17.46
CA PRO A 27 11.27 9.13 18.30
C PRO A 27 10.05 9.56 17.48
N PRO A 28 8.86 9.59 18.09
CA PRO A 28 7.63 9.94 17.39
C PRO A 28 7.75 11.34 16.79
N ARG A 29 7.50 11.47 15.49
CA ARG A 29 7.64 12.70 14.73
C ARG A 29 6.41 13.61 14.82
N ASP A 30 5.24 13.02 15.14
CA ASP A 30 3.99 13.75 15.23
C ASP A 30 3.78 14.35 16.62
N ARG A 31 3.13 15.53 16.65
CA ARG A 31 2.89 16.32 17.84
C ARG A 31 1.46 16.86 17.84
N VAL A 32 0.76 16.70 18.96
CA VAL A 32 -0.54 17.29 19.22
C VAL A 32 -0.43 18.29 20.35
N VAL A 33 -0.79 19.53 20.09
CA VAL A 33 -0.79 20.62 21.09
C VAL A 33 -2.22 20.85 21.58
N LEU A 34 -2.41 20.69 22.89
CA LEU A 34 -3.71 20.89 23.52
C LEU A 34 -4.00 22.37 23.78
N VAL A 35 -5.26 22.70 24.04
CA VAL A 35 -5.70 24.07 24.36
C VAL A 35 -5.08 24.62 25.66
N ASP A 36 -4.71 23.74 26.61
CA ASP A 36 -3.99 24.08 27.84
C ASP A 36 -2.48 24.26 27.64
N GLY A 37 -1.97 24.13 26.41
CA GLY A 37 -0.57 24.26 26.05
C GLY A 37 0.25 22.97 26.20
N LYS A 38 -0.32 21.89 26.71
CA LYS A 38 0.37 20.61 26.84
C LYS A 38 0.63 20.00 25.47
N GLU A 39 1.85 19.49 25.26
CA GLU A 39 2.22 18.75 24.07
C GLU A 39 2.15 17.23 24.31
N LEU A 40 1.58 16.52 23.35
CA LEU A 40 1.58 15.06 23.29
C LEU A 40 2.32 14.62 22.04
N ARG A 41 3.21 13.65 22.17
CA ARG A 41 4.02 13.09 21.07
C ARG A 41 3.66 11.65 20.83
N GLY A 42 3.55 11.28 19.55
CA GLY A 42 3.16 9.93 19.13
C GLY A 42 3.11 9.85 17.60
N ARG A 43 2.31 8.93 17.09
CA ARG A 43 1.90 8.88 15.68
C ARG A 43 0.42 9.27 15.62
N VAL A 44 0.09 10.31 14.89
CA VAL A 44 -1.30 10.65 14.56
C VAL A 44 -1.77 9.61 13.54
N VAL A 45 -2.67 8.75 13.97
CA VAL A 45 -3.16 7.63 13.14
C VAL A 45 -4.54 7.91 12.56
N HIS A 46 -5.23 8.92 13.07
CA HIS A 46 -6.50 9.41 12.51
C HIS A 46 -6.78 10.81 13.04
N GLU A 47 -7.40 11.64 12.21
CA GLU A 47 -7.91 12.96 12.58
C GLU A 47 -9.21 13.22 11.83
N ASP A 48 -10.26 13.62 12.56
CA ASP A 48 -11.52 14.06 12.01
C ASP A 48 -12.10 15.28 12.78
N ALA A 49 -13.32 15.68 12.47
CA ALA A 49 -13.97 16.81 13.12
C ALA A 49 -14.26 16.58 14.62
N ASN A 50 -14.24 15.34 15.10
CA ASN A 50 -14.63 14.96 16.45
C ASN A 50 -13.43 14.64 17.34
N GLU A 51 -12.37 14.02 16.77
CA GLU A 51 -11.23 13.54 17.55
C GLU A 51 -9.93 13.50 16.75
N VAL A 52 -8.83 13.44 17.50
CA VAL A 52 -7.50 13.05 17.02
C VAL A 52 -7.11 11.75 17.72
N LEU A 53 -6.77 10.70 16.95
CA LEU A 53 -6.28 9.45 17.49
C LEU A 53 -4.76 9.43 17.46
N LEU A 54 -4.14 9.48 18.63
CA LEU A 54 -2.68 9.50 18.79
C LEU A 54 -2.21 8.14 19.29
N ARG A 55 -1.33 7.47 18.53
CA ARG A 55 -0.66 6.24 18.95
C ARG A 55 0.62 6.55 19.69
N VAL A 56 0.71 6.05 20.93
CA VAL A 56 1.91 6.15 21.78
C VAL A 56 2.35 4.72 22.12
N GLY A 57 3.47 4.29 21.56
CA GLY A 57 3.87 2.89 21.61
C GLY A 57 2.81 2.00 20.93
N THR A 58 2.21 1.09 21.69
CA THR A 58 1.16 0.18 21.22
C THR A 58 -0.27 0.63 21.56
N THR A 59 -0.42 1.79 22.20
CA THR A 59 -1.71 2.27 22.73
C THR A 59 -2.22 3.44 21.92
N ASP A 60 -3.49 3.36 21.50
CA ASP A 60 -4.20 4.44 20.82
C ASP A 60 -4.95 5.29 21.85
N LYS A 61 -4.68 6.60 21.85
CA LYS A 61 -5.32 7.60 22.70
C LYS A 61 -6.23 8.49 21.87
N ALA A 62 -7.52 8.40 22.09
CA ALA A 62 -8.49 9.33 21.49
C ALA A 62 -8.47 10.66 22.26
N ILE A 63 -8.35 11.77 21.53
CA ILE A 63 -8.32 13.14 22.07
C ILE A 63 -9.44 13.89 21.37
N ALA A 64 -10.44 14.34 22.13
CA ALA A 64 -11.55 15.11 21.55
C ALA A 64 -11.02 16.36 20.82
N ARG A 65 -11.48 16.59 19.59
CA ARG A 65 -10.98 17.69 18.72
C ARG A 65 -11.06 19.07 19.38
N LYS A 66 -12.09 19.31 20.19
CA LYS A 66 -12.26 20.54 20.98
C LYS A 66 -11.15 20.82 22.01
N LEU A 67 -10.38 19.80 22.39
CA LEU A 67 -9.24 19.91 23.30
C LEU A 67 -7.91 20.11 22.56
N VAL A 68 -7.92 20.04 21.23
CA VAL A 68 -6.73 20.15 20.39
C VAL A 68 -6.65 21.54 19.78
N ARG A 69 -5.53 22.23 20.01
CA ARG A 69 -5.22 23.51 19.40
C ARG A 69 -4.55 23.31 18.03
N GLU A 70 -3.54 22.46 17.97
CA GLU A 70 -2.75 22.23 16.76
C GLU A 70 -2.37 20.75 16.62
N VAL A 71 -2.34 20.26 15.38
CA VAL A 71 -1.82 18.95 15.02
C VAL A 71 -0.68 19.13 14.03
N HIS A 72 0.48 18.56 14.34
CA HIS A 72 1.63 18.49 13.44
C HIS A 72 1.85 17.03 13.10
N ALA A 73 1.29 16.61 11.97
CA ALA A 73 1.39 15.22 11.49
C ALA A 73 2.27 15.12 10.24
N VAL A 74 3.18 14.18 10.24
CA VAL A 74 4.04 13.86 9.09
C VAL A 74 3.22 13.53 7.85
N ALA A 75 2.08 12.84 8.02
CA ALA A 75 1.17 12.52 6.92
C ALA A 75 0.68 13.75 6.13
N ALA A 76 0.47 14.90 6.79
CA ALA A 76 0.08 16.15 6.13
C ALA A 76 1.21 16.68 5.24
N HIS A 77 2.43 16.75 5.78
CA HIS A 77 3.63 17.18 5.05
C HIS A 77 3.93 16.23 3.87
N HIS A 78 3.80 14.94 4.07
CA HIS A 78 4.00 13.94 3.03
C HIS A 78 3.02 14.12 1.86
N ARG A 79 1.75 14.36 2.15
CA ARG A 79 0.72 14.64 1.13
C ARG A 79 1.05 15.89 0.31
N GLU A 80 1.46 16.97 0.98
CA GLU A 80 1.86 18.23 0.33
C GLU A 80 3.09 18.01 -0.57
N LEU A 81 4.11 17.31 -0.08
CA LEU A 81 5.32 16.99 -0.84
C LEU A 81 4.99 16.21 -2.13
N LEU A 82 4.12 15.20 -2.04
CA LEU A 82 3.70 14.41 -3.20
C LEU A 82 2.84 15.22 -4.18
N GLN A 83 2.07 16.18 -3.72
CA GLN A 83 1.35 17.08 -4.61
C GLN A 83 2.33 17.93 -5.44
N GLN A 84 3.41 18.42 -4.83
CA GLN A 84 4.46 19.15 -5.55
C GLN A 84 5.25 18.24 -6.50
N TRP A 85 5.53 16.98 -6.10
CA TRP A 85 6.11 15.97 -6.97
C TRP A 85 5.29 15.75 -8.24
N ARG A 86 3.97 15.68 -8.15
CA ARG A 86 3.09 15.51 -9.33
C ARG A 86 3.29 16.60 -10.37
N GLY A 87 3.55 17.84 -9.95
CA GLY A 87 3.81 18.99 -10.83
C GLY A 87 5.25 19.11 -11.33
N SER A 88 6.19 18.26 -10.86
CA SER A 88 7.61 18.35 -11.17
C SER A 88 8.01 17.33 -12.23
N SER A 89 9.08 17.57 -13.02
CA SER A 89 9.67 16.55 -13.90
C SER A 89 10.73 15.75 -13.15
N PRO A 90 10.70 14.41 -13.20
CA PRO A 90 11.74 13.57 -12.63
C PRO A 90 13.10 13.69 -13.37
N GLU A 91 13.11 14.27 -14.57
CA GLU A 91 14.29 14.57 -15.36
C GLU A 91 14.90 15.95 -15.03
N ASP A 92 14.24 16.77 -14.18
CA ASP A 92 14.78 18.04 -13.71
C ASP A 92 15.50 17.86 -12.36
N PRO A 93 16.85 17.80 -12.36
CA PRO A 93 17.61 17.59 -11.13
C PRO A 93 17.48 18.77 -10.15
N VAL A 94 17.18 19.98 -10.63
CA VAL A 94 17.00 21.15 -9.75
C VAL A 94 15.68 21.05 -8.99
N ALA A 95 14.61 20.64 -9.68
CA ALA A 95 13.32 20.37 -9.05
C ALA A 95 13.44 19.21 -8.03
N MET A 96 14.16 18.13 -8.36
CA MET A 96 14.39 17.01 -7.46
C MET A 96 15.16 17.42 -6.20
N LEU A 97 16.20 18.23 -6.33
CA LEU A 97 16.96 18.73 -5.17
C LEU A 97 16.16 19.70 -4.29
N ARG A 98 15.25 20.47 -4.89
CA ARG A 98 14.32 21.32 -4.12
C ARG A 98 13.37 20.44 -3.29
N LEU A 99 12.76 19.41 -3.90
CA LEU A 99 11.89 18.47 -3.21
C LEU A 99 12.65 17.70 -2.10
N ALA A 100 13.91 17.32 -2.35
CA ALA A 100 14.73 16.65 -1.36
C ALA A 100 14.98 17.53 -0.14
N ARG A 101 15.29 18.83 -0.32
CA ARG A 101 15.49 19.78 0.79
C ARG A 101 14.19 20.00 1.58
N GLN A 102 13.09 20.19 0.89
CA GLN A 102 11.79 20.32 1.53
C GLN A 102 11.43 19.07 2.35
N ALA A 103 11.69 17.89 1.83
CA ALA A 103 11.48 16.62 2.53
C ALA A 103 12.32 16.54 3.82
N ASP A 104 13.61 16.95 3.76
CA ASP A 104 14.46 17.00 4.97
C ASP A 104 13.90 17.97 6.02
N GLU A 105 13.49 19.18 5.61
CA GLU A 105 12.91 20.20 6.49
C GLU A 105 11.60 19.75 7.13
N GLN A 106 10.83 18.92 6.43
CA GLN A 106 9.57 18.36 6.90
C GLN A 106 9.73 17.02 7.67
N GLY A 107 10.96 16.54 7.87
CA GLY A 107 11.24 15.31 8.60
C GLY A 107 10.87 14.04 7.82
N LEU A 108 10.98 14.07 6.48
CA LEU A 108 10.71 13.00 5.53
C LEU A 108 12.02 12.49 4.89
N PRO A 109 12.92 11.85 5.67
CA PRO A 109 14.27 11.51 5.18
C PRO A 109 14.26 10.45 4.09
N HIS A 110 13.23 9.60 4.03
CA HIS A 110 13.09 8.58 2.99
C HIS A 110 12.80 9.23 1.65
N GLU A 111 11.83 10.13 1.59
CA GLU A 111 11.46 10.90 0.39
C GLU A 111 12.62 11.79 -0.08
N ALA A 112 13.29 12.46 0.87
CA ALA A 112 14.50 13.23 0.56
C ALA A 112 15.56 12.39 -0.17
N ARG A 113 15.73 11.14 0.29
CA ARG A 113 16.64 10.17 -0.35
C ARG A 113 16.15 9.76 -1.73
N LEU A 114 14.85 9.53 -1.95
CA LEU A 114 14.30 9.18 -3.26
C LEU A 114 14.54 10.30 -4.27
N PHE A 115 14.27 11.56 -3.89
CA PHE A 115 14.49 12.69 -4.79
C PHE A 115 15.97 12.96 -5.08
N ARG A 116 16.89 12.68 -4.14
CA ARG A 116 18.34 12.70 -4.41
C ARG A 116 18.75 11.63 -5.40
N TRP A 117 18.15 10.42 -5.34
CA TRP A 117 18.40 9.39 -6.35
C TRP A 117 17.92 9.81 -7.74
N TYR A 118 16.74 10.44 -7.87
CA TYR A 118 16.30 11.00 -9.17
C TYR A 118 17.29 12.06 -9.70
N ALA A 119 17.76 12.95 -8.85
CA ALA A 119 18.76 13.95 -9.24
C ALA A 119 20.07 13.29 -9.68
N LEU A 120 20.51 12.23 -8.99
CA LEU A 120 21.73 11.49 -9.31
C LEU A 120 21.62 10.75 -10.66
N LEU A 121 20.44 10.23 -11.03
CA LEU A 121 20.21 9.64 -12.35
C LEU A 121 20.48 10.64 -13.49
N GLN A 122 20.26 11.94 -13.26
CA GLN A 122 20.53 13.01 -14.23
C GLN A 122 21.96 13.56 -14.12
N ARG A 123 22.63 13.36 -12.97
CA ARG A 123 23.98 13.85 -12.67
C ARG A 123 24.83 12.74 -12.07
N PRO A 124 25.17 11.68 -12.84
CA PRO A 124 25.76 10.45 -12.32
C PRO A 124 27.14 10.61 -11.68
N ASP A 125 27.84 11.70 -11.94
CA ASP A 125 29.16 12.00 -11.39
C ASP A 125 29.15 13.02 -10.25
N ASP A 126 27.95 13.46 -9.80
CA ASP A 126 27.81 14.49 -8.76
C ASP A 126 28.29 13.98 -7.41
N VAL A 127 29.41 14.55 -6.94
CA VAL A 127 30.11 14.14 -5.72
C VAL A 127 29.26 14.39 -4.47
N GLU A 128 28.54 15.52 -4.43
CA GLU A 128 27.71 15.90 -3.27
C GLU A 128 26.51 14.96 -3.13
N LEU A 129 25.87 14.62 -4.26
CA LEU A 129 24.76 13.66 -4.27
C LEU A 129 25.21 12.26 -3.83
N HIS A 130 26.34 11.78 -4.34
CA HIS A 130 26.87 10.50 -3.92
C HIS A 130 27.16 10.47 -2.41
N ASN A 131 27.77 11.52 -1.88
CA ASN A 131 28.07 11.63 -0.44
C ASN A 131 26.77 11.68 0.38
N ALA A 132 25.78 12.48 -0.02
CA ALA A 132 24.48 12.59 0.64
C ALA A 132 23.71 11.26 0.65
N LEU A 133 23.88 10.42 -0.37
CA LEU A 133 23.29 9.10 -0.48
C LEU A 133 24.09 8.01 0.27
N GLY A 134 25.29 8.34 0.82
CA GLY A 134 26.16 7.41 1.52
C GLY A 134 26.89 6.44 0.57
N ASN A 135 27.04 6.81 -0.69
CA ASN A 135 27.83 6.07 -1.66
C ASN A 135 29.32 6.24 -1.35
N ARG A 136 30.14 5.26 -1.73
CA ARG A 136 31.58 5.28 -1.45
C ARG A 136 32.38 5.40 -2.73
N ARG A 137 33.45 6.20 -2.70
CA ARG A 137 34.36 6.32 -3.84
C ARG A 137 35.45 5.25 -3.74
N ALA A 138 35.68 4.52 -4.82
CA ALA A 138 36.77 3.56 -4.99
C ALA A 138 37.54 3.90 -6.29
N GLY A 139 38.67 4.58 -6.15
CA GLY A 139 39.41 5.13 -7.29
C GLY A 139 38.57 6.14 -8.07
N LYS A 140 38.29 5.81 -9.34
CA LYS A 140 37.48 6.66 -10.23
C LYS A 140 35.97 6.32 -10.17
N GLN A 141 35.58 5.21 -9.53
CA GLN A 141 34.22 4.72 -9.51
C GLN A 141 33.48 5.06 -8.22
N TRP A 142 32.17 5.25 -8.32
CA TRP A 142 31.27 5.31 -7.18
C TRP A 142 30.65 3.93 -6.90
N LEU A 143 30.70 3.50 -5.65
CA LEU A 143 30.10 2.27 -5.21
C LEU A 143 28.80 2.54 -4.46
N VAL A 144 27.71 1.89 -4.90
CA VAL A 144 26.39 1.95 -4.28
C VAL A 144 26.08 0.65 -3.53
N ALA A 145 25.21 0.72 -2.55
CA ALA A 145 24.69 -0.47 -1.87
C ALA A 145 23.66 -1.17 -2.77
N LEU A 146 23.85 -2.48 -3.00
CA LEU A 146 22.96 -3.33 -3.75
C LEU A 146 22.83 -4.67 -3.02
N GLY A 147 21.70 -4.96 -2.41
CA GLY A 147 21.59 -6.05 -1.44
C GLY A 147 22.61 -5.87 -0.31
N ASP A 148 23.39 -6.90 -0.05
CA ASP A 148 24.43 -6.89 1.00
C ASP A 148 25.82 -6.50 0.47
N LYS A 149 25.91 -6.12 -0.81
CA LYS A 149 27.15 -5.80 -1.50
C LYS A 149 27.24 -4.32 -1.85
N ARG A 150 28.47 -3.87 -2.15
CA ARG A 150 28.73 -2.59 -2.81
C ARG A 150 29.23 -2.86 -4.21
N VAL A 151 28.59 -2.23 -5.18
CA VAL A 151 28.86 -2.43 -6.60
C VAL A 151 29.05 -1.09 -7.30
N PRO A 152 29.77 -1.03 -8.44
CA PRO A 152 29.88 0.18 -9.24
C PRO A 152 28.49 0.69 -9.66
N PHE A 153 28.26 2.00 -9.53
CA PHE A 153 26.98 2.63 -9.82
C PHE A 153 26.54 2.42 -11.27
N ASP A 154 27.47 2.55 -12.20
CA ASP A 154 27.26 2.33 -13.64
C ASP A 154 26.87 0.88 -14.00
N ARG A 155 27.10 -0.08 -13.10
CA ARG A 155 26.75 -1.50 -13.27
C ARG A 155 25.64 -1.98 -12.33
N ALA A 156 25.18 -1.13 -11.44
CA ALA A 156 24.27 -1.53 -10.36
C ALA A 156 22.96 -2.12 -10.90
N ASP A 157 22.36 -1.53 -11.92
CA ASP A 157 21.12 -2.04 -12.52
C ASP A 157 21.32 -3.41 -13.18
N ALA A 158 22.43 -3.59 -13.91
CA ALA A 158 22.76 -4.88 -14.52
C ALA A 158 23.05 -5.98 -13.48
N MET A 159 23.65 -5.61 -12.35
CA MET A 159 23.94 -6.55 -11.26
C MET A 159 22.71 -6.83 -10.37
N GLY A 160 21.76 -5.90 -10.33
CA GLY A 160 20.54 -5.98 -9.52
C GLY A 160 19.39 -6.78 -10.14
N VAL A 161 19.61 -7.40 -11.31
CA VAL A 161 18.57 -8.23 -11.98
C VAL A 161 18.25 -9.53 -11.23
N ASP A 162 19.18 -10.02 -10.41
CA ASP A 162 18.90 -11.09 -9.46
C ASP A 162 18.19 -10.49 -8.25
N PHE A 163 17.01 -11.03 -7.91
CA PHE A 163 16.22 -10.55 -6.78
C PHE A 163 17.02 -10.61 -5.45
N ALA A 164 17.95 -11.54 -5.29
CA ALA A 164 18.82 -11.61 -4.11
C ALA A 164 19.70 -10.37 -3.95
N ALA A 165 20.12 -9.76 -5.07
CA ALA A 165 20.95 -8.56 -5.14
C ALA A 165 20.17 -7.30 -5.58
N ALA A 166 18.85 -7.28 -5.42
CA ALA A 166 17.99 -6.20 -5.90
C ALA A 166 18.17 -4.87 -5.12
N TRP A 167 17.76 -3.77 -5.74
CA TRP A 167 17.66 -2.47 -5.07
C TRP A 167 16.74 -2.55 -3.86
N ARG A 168 17.12 -1.89 -2.75
CA ARG A 168 16.30 -1.77 -1.54
C ARG A 168 16.17 -0.28 -1.19
N LEU A 169 14.98 0.26 -1.38
CA LEU A 169 14.63 1.63 -1.03
C LEU A 169 13.32 1.65 -0.25
N ARG A 170 13.17 2.66 0.57
CA ARG A 170 12.00 2.84 1.43
C ARG A 170 11.41 4.24 1.23
N SER A 171 10.09 4.34 1.31
CA SER A 171 9.32 5.57 1.48
C SER A 171 8.66 5.60 2.86
N GLU A 172 7.76 6.54 3.11
CA GLU A 172 7.07 6.62 4.40
C GLU A 172 6.22 5.37 4.68
N HIS A 173 5.52 4.86 3.64
CA HIS A 173 4.54 3.79 3.81
C HIS A 173 4.93 2.45 3.16
N PHE A 174 6.04 2.40 2.42
CA PHE A 174 6.45 1.19 1.70
C PHE A 174 7.95 0.90 1.83
N ASP A 175 8.30 -0.38 1.98
CA ASP A 175 9.69 -0.90 1.96
C ASP A 175 9.87 -1.79 0.74
N LEU A 176 10.56 -1.27 -0.26
CA LEU A 176 10.62 -1.87 -1.58
C LEU A 176 11.95 -2.60 -1.85
N ARG A 177 11.84 -3.83 -2.35
CA ARG A 177 12.93 -4.57 -2.97
C ARG A 177 12.62 -4.80 -4.44
N CYS A 178 13.48 -4.29 -5.36
CA CYS A 178 13.20 -4.25 -6.80
C CYS A 178 14.37 -4.75 -7.64
N ALA A 179 14.13 -5.76 -8.47
CA ALA A 179 15.09 -6.33 -9.42
C ALA A 179 15.01 -5.72 -10.83
N ALA A 180 14.25 -4.63 -11.01
CA ALA A 180 14.01 -4.02 -12.32
C ALA A 180 14.72 -2.66 -12.51
N GLY A 181 15.77 -2.40 -11.73
CA GLY A 181 16.60 -1.21 -11.81
C GLY A 181 16.15 -0.05 -10.93
N LEU A 182 17.06 0.92 -10.74
CA LEU A 182 16.88 2.05 -9.84
C LEU A 182 15.68 2.93 -10.22
N ARG A 183 15.57 3.30 -11.51
CA ARG A 183 14.47 4.14 -11.98
C ARG A 183 13.12 3.51 -11.69
N THR A 184 12.95 2.24 -12.00
CA THR A 184 11.71 1.50 -11.71
C THR A 184 11.43 1.42 -10.20
N THR A 185 12.47 1.29 -9.38
CA THR A 185 12.35 1.29 -7.91
C THR A 185 11.75 2.61 -7.41
N LEU A 186 12.29 3.73 -7.90
CA LEU A 186 11.84 5.08 -7.53
C LEU A 186 10.41 5.36 -8.01
N ASP A 187 10.13 5.07 -9.29
CA ASP A 187 8.80 5.28 -9.88
C ASP A 187 7.73 4.45 -9.14
N THR A 188 8.06 3.18 -8.78
CA THR A 188 7.12 2.30 -8.07
C THR A 188 6.83 2.79 -6.65
N LEU A 189 7.85 3.25 -5.91
CA LEU A 189 7.63 3.79 -4.57
C LEU A 189 6.71 5.01 -4.59
N LEU A 190 6.97 5.97 -5.49
CA LEU A 190 6.15 7.17 -5.59
C LEU A 190 4.75 6.89 -6.17
N GLU A 191 4.60 5.86 -7.00
CA GLU A 191 3.30 5.38 -7.44
C GLU A 191 2.48 4.82 -6.28
N LEU A 192 3.06 3.95 -5.46
CA LEU A 192 2.41 3.38 -4.27
C LEU A 192 2.06 4.45 -3.23
N GLU A 193 2.94 5.42 -2.98
CA GLU A 193 2.63 6.56 -2.11
C GLU A 193 1.49 7.40 -2.66
N GLY A 194 1.46 7.63 -3.97
CA GLY A 194 0.35 8.30 -4.64
C GLY A 194 -0.97 7.54 -4.52
N GLN A 195 -0.93 6.21 -4.63
CA GLN A 195 -2.10 5.34 -4.42
C GLN A 195 -2.56 5.37 -2.97
N TYR A 196 -1.64 5.32 -1.99
CA TYR A 196 -1.94 5.46 -0.57
C TYR A 196 -2.77 6.72 -0.27
N HIS A 197 -2.29 7.88 -0.72
CA HIS A 197 -3.00 9.13 -0.50
C HIS A 197 -4.31 9.22 -1.28
N ALA A 198 -4.36 8.64 -2.49
CA ALA A 198 -5.61 8.55 -3.25
C ALA A 198 -6.66 7.67 -2.55
N PHE A 199 -6.22 6.57 -1.91
CA PHE A 199 -7.08 5.69 -1.12
C PHE A 199 -7.65 6.40 0.11
N HIS A 200 -6.80 7.08 0.86
CA HIS A 200 -7.24 7.89 2.00
C HIS A 200 -8.17 9.04 1.58
N ALA A 201 -7.90 9.71 0.46
CA ALA A 201 -8.77 10.76 -0.06
C ALA A 201 -10.13 10.23 -0.52
N ALA A 202 -10.17 9.01 -1.08
CA ALA A 202 -11.40 8.40 -1.56
C ALA A 202 -12.31 7.87 -0.43
N TYR A 203 -11.72 7.33 0.63
CA TYR A 203 -12.47 6.55 1.62
C TYR A 203 -12.23 6.96 3.08
N GLY A 204 -11.23 7.80 3.37
CA GLY A 204 -10.82 8.14 4.74
C GLY A 204 -11.94 8.69 5.61
N ASP A 205 -12.73 9.62 5.06
CA ASP A 205 -13.88 10.21 5.75
C ASP A 205 -15.05 9.21 5.88
N ALA A 206 -15.18 8.29 4.92
CA ALA A 206 -16.27 7.33 4.89
C ALA A 206 -16.09 6.24 5.94
N VAL A 207 -14.88 5.65 6.09
CA VAL A 207 -14.67 4.42 6.86
C VAL A 207 -13.60 4.50 7.95
N ARG A 208 -13.17 5.69 8.33
CA ARG A 208 -12.17 5.90 9.39
C ARG A 208 -10.92 5.05 9.17
N LEU A 209 -10.24 5.28 8.06
CA LEU A 209 -8.95 4.64 7.79
C LEU A 209 -7.90 5.12 8.79
N LEU A 210 -7.03 4.21 9.22
CA LEU A 210 -5.88 4.55 10.07
C LEU A 210 -4.64 4.74 9.22
N GLU A 211 -3.83 5.75 9.56
CA GLU A 211 -2.49 5.94 8.98
C GLU A 211 -1.61 4.72 9.27
N LEU A 212 -0.80 4.32 8.30
CA LEU A 212 0.15 3.23 8.46
C LEU A 212 1.24 3.61 9.46
N CYS A 213 1.51 2.74 10.41
CA CYS A 213 2.60 2.92 11.38
C CYS A 213 3.88 2.21 10.97
N GLU A 214 3.76 1.16 10.20
CA GLU A 214 4.85 0.36 9.66
C GLU A 214 4.73 0.30 8.14
N PRO A 215 5.82 0.37 7.39
CA PRO A 215 5.78 0.30 5.95
C PRO A 215 5.40 -1.10 5.48
N ILE A 216 4.63 -1.16 4.41
CA ILE A 216 4.25 -2.40 3.75
C ILE A 216 5.44 -2.90 2.92
N PRO A 217 5.92 -4.14 3.12
CA PRO A 217 6.94 -4.74 2.27
C PRO A 217 6.42 -4.96 0.85
N VAL A 218 7.23 -4.59 -0.15
CA VAL A 218 6.89 -4.74 -1.57
C VAL A 218 8.05 -5.38 -2.32
N HIS A 219 7.77 -6.47 -3.01
CA HIS A 219 8.73 -7.18 -3.84
C HIS A 219 8.41 -6.99 -5.32
N VAL A 220 9.32 -6.36 -6.05
CA VAL A 220 9.20 -6.10 -7.49
C VAL A 220 10.23 -6.95 -8.23
N TYR A 221 9.77 -7.96 -8.93
CA TYR A 221 10.59 -8.82 -9.76
C TYR A 221 10.77 -8.21 -11.14
N ARG A 222 11.87 -8.57 -11.83
CA ARG A 222 12.12 -8.10 -13.20
C ARG A 222 11.04 -8.58 -14.17
N ASP A 223 10.67 -9.83 -14.03
CA ASP A 223 9.69 -10.51 -14.87
C ASP A 223 8.92 -11.57 -14.07
N ARG A 224 7.88 -12.10 -14.68
CA ARG A 224 7.01 -13.12 -14.06
C ARG A 224 7.74 -14.46 -13.77
N ALA A 225 8.77 -14.79 -14.55
CA ALA A 225 9.52 -16.02 -14.36
C ALA A 225 10.32 -16.01 -13.05
N GLN A 226 10.75 -14.84 -12.57
CA GLN A 226 11.41 -14.68 -11.27
C GLN A 226 10.43 -14.63 -10.10
N MET A 227 9.19 -14.27 -10.36
CA MET A 227 8.19 -14.09 -9.29
C MET A 227 7.81 -15.45 -8.71
N PRO A 228 7.72 -15.62 -7.36
CA PRO A 228 7.23 -16.84 -6.76
C PRO A 228 5.86 -17.20 -7.34
N GLN A 229 5.72 -18.44 -7.82
CA GLN A 229 4.47 -18.84 -8.45
C GLN A 229 3.36 -18.95 -7.42
N GLN A 230 2.28 -18.23 -7.65
CA GLN A 230 1.02 -18.39 -6.95
C GLN A 230 -0.06 -18.69 -7.99
N SER A 231 -0.92 -19.66 -7.71
CA SER A 231 -1.99 -20.06 -8.63
C SER A 231 -2.91 -18.85 -8.91
N GLY A 232 -3.14 -18.57 -10.18
CA GLY A 232 -4.07 -17.52 -10.64
C GLY A 232 -3.52 -16.10 -10.70
N ALA A 233 -2.36 -15.80 -10.10
CA ALA A 233 -1.83 -14.44 -10.10
C ALA A 233 -1.35 -13.98 -11.49
N ILE A 234 -1.83 -12.83 -11.94
CA ILE A 234 -1.43 -12.19 -13.20
C ILE A 234 -0.71 -10.88 -12.88
N GLY A 235 0.61 -10.95 -12.72
CA GLY A 235 1.46 -9.76 -12.61
C GLY A 235 1.60 -9.14 -11.22
N ALA A 236 0.67 -9.38 -10.28
CA ALA A 236 0.77 -8.98 -8.88
C ALA A 236 -0.08 -9.87 -7.97
N TYR A 237 0.23 -9.91 -6.67
CA TYR A 237 -0.63 -10.44 -5.61
C TYR A 237 -0.20 -9.91 -4.23
N TYR A 238 -1.16 -9.76 -3.33
CA TYR A 238 -0.91 -9.50 -1.93
C TYR A 238 -1.01 -10.79 -1.11
N LYS A 239 -0.06 -11.03 -0.21
CA LYS A 239 -0.03 -12.21 0.67
C LYS A 239 -0.25 -11.76 2.12
N PRO A 240 -1.46 -11.92 2.68
CA PRO A 240 -1.80 -11.44 4.02
C PRO A 240 -0.92 -12.05 5.12
N ASP A 241 -0.58 -13.35 5.03
CA ASP A 241 0.25 -14.05 6.02
C ASP A 241 1.66 -13.46 6.14
N GLU A 242 2.22 -12.97 5.03
CA GLU A 242 3.53 -12.32 4.97
C GLU A 242 3.40 -10.79 5.05
N ALA A 243 2.18 -10.26 5.02
CA ALA A 243 1.88 -8.84 4.91
C ALA A 243 2.66 -8.16 3.77
N THR A 244 2.90 -8.86 2.66
CA THR A 244 3.81 -8.47 1.58
C THR A 244 3.08 -8.42 0.24
N LEU A 245 3.35 -7.36 -0.52
CA LEU A 245 2.89 -7.16 -1.89
C LEU A 245 3.96 -7.65 -2.88
N PHE A 246 3.57 -8.49 -3.82
CA PHE A 246 4.42 -9.06 -4.85
C PHE A 246 3.97 -8.58 -6.23
N THR A 247 4.91 -8.17 -7.09
CA THR A 247 4.62 -7.75 -8.46
C THR A 247 5.82 -7.96 -9.38
N CYS A 248 5.61 -7.86 -10.69
CA CYS A 248 6.69 -7.85 -11.70
C CYS A 248 6.52 -6.71 -12.70
N CYS A 249 7.58 -6.42 -13.47
CA CYS A 249 7.64 -5.28 -14.39
C CYS A 249 7.20 -5.66 -15.81
N GLU A 250 5.99 -6.19 -15.96
CA GLU A 250 5.39 -6.52 -17.26
C GLU A 250 4.23 -5.57 -17.61
N ASN A 251 3.77 -5.65 -18.85
CA ASN A 251 2.62 -4.88 -19.33
C ASN A 251 1.36 -5.20 -18.51
N GLY A 252 0.57 -4.19 -18.23
CA GLY A 252 -0.64 -4.32 -17.39
C GLY A 252 -0.38 -4.23 -15.88
N ARG A 253 0.88 -4.11 -15.45
CA ARG A 253 1.30 -4.03 -14.06
C ARG A 253 0.57 -2.95 -13.27
N ALA A 254 0.36 -1.76 -13.83
CA ALA A 254 -0.19 -0.63 -13.08
C ALA A 254 -1.57 -0.94 -12.50
N TYR A 255 -2.43 -1.61 -13.27
CA TYR A 255 -3.73 -2.04 -12.79
C TYR A 255 -3.63 -3.14 -11.73
N ALA A 256 -2.87 -4.20 -12.00
CA ALA A 256 -2.68 -5.30 -11.05
C ALA A 256 -2.03 -4.81 -9.74
N LEU A 257 -1.05 -3.90 -9.83
CA LEU A 257 -0.43 -3.29 -8.66
C LEU A 257 -1.44 -2.47 -7.84
N ALA A 258 -2.31 -1.69 -8.49
CA ALA A 258 -3.33 -0.90 -7.81
C ALA A 258 -4.38 -1.78 -7.12
N HIS A 259 -4.80 -2.87 -7.77
CA HIS A 259 -5.71 -3.86 -7.21
C HIS A 259 -5.11 -4.51 -5.95
N GLU A 260 -3.92 -5.08 -6.06
CA GLU A 260 -3.27 -5.78 -4.94
C GLU A 260 -2.80 -4.85 -3.82
N ALA A 261 -2.38 -3.63 -4.17
CA ALA A 261 -2.09 -2.60 -3.16
C ALA A 261 -3.35 -2.23 -2.38
N THR A 262 -4.55 -2.28 -3.00
CA THR A 262 -5.80 -2.04 -2.30
C THR A 262 -6.05 -3.09 -1.22
N HIS A 263 -5.86 -4.38 -1.51
CA HIS A 263 -5.95 -5.44 -0.50
C HIS A 263 -4.97 -5.20 0.66
N ALA A 264 -3.72 -4.82 0.34
CA ALA A 264 -2.74 -4.47 1.35
C ALA A 264 -3.19 -3.27 2.21
N LEU A 265 -3.71 -2.20 1.59
CA LEU A 265 -4.21 -1.03 2.29
C LEU A 265 -5.42 -1.36 3.17
N LEU A 266 -6.39 -2.10 2.67
CA LEU A 266 -7.56 -2.57 3.45
C LEU A 266 -7.11 -3.37 4.67
N HIS A 267 -6.18 -4.33 4.48
CA HIS A 267 -5.65 -5.14 5.56
C HIS A 267 -4.94 -4.32 6.65
N HIS A 268 -4.16 -3.31 6.25
CA HIS A 268 -3.34 -2.54 7.19
C HIS A 268 -4.07 -1.35 7.82
N THR A 269 -4.98 -0.69 7.11
CA THR A 269 -5.61 0.57 7.55
C THR A 269 -6.88 0.38 8.38
N PHE A 270 -7.57 -0.77 8.30
CA PHE A 270 -8.73 -1.04 9.16
C PHE A 270 -8.37 -1.41 10.60
N GLY A 271 -7.09 -1.54 10.91
CA GLY A 271 -6.59 -1.70 12.26
C GLY A 271 -6.88 -3.05 12.90
N ARG A 272 -6.65 -3.10 14.22
CA ARG A 272 -6.75 -4.35 15.01
C ARG A 272 -8.15 -4.93 15.08
N ALA A 273 -9.19 -4.10 14.94
CA ALA A 273 -10.58 -4.56 15.11
C ALA A 273 -10.97 -5.56 14.03
N LEU A 274 -10.62 -5.31 12.77
CA LEU A 274 -10.89 -6.24 11.68
C LEU A 274 -10.04 -7.50 11.83
N ARG A 275 -8.73 -7.34 12.10
CA ARG A 275 -7.82 -8.49 12.29
C ARG A 275 -8.21 -9.41 13.44
N ALA A 276 -8.84 -8.88 14.48
CA ALA A 276 -9.31 -9.66 15.63
C ALA A 276 -10.66 -10.36 15.40
N LYS A 277 -11.47 -9.88 14.44
CA LYS A 277 -12.85 -10.35 14.20
C LYS A 277 -13.05 -11.09 12.90
N GLY A 278 -12.04 -11.19 12.07
CA GLY A 278 -12.07 -11.84 10.77
C GLY A 278 -11.76 -10.89 9.62
N GLU A 279 -11.87 -11.42 8.40
CA GLU A 279 -11.60 -10.71 7.15
C GLU A 279 -12.86 -10.00 6.66
N LEU A 280 -12.69 -9.08 5.70
CA LEU A 280 -13.81 -8.53 4.94
C LEU A 280 -14.51 -9.68 4.18
N PRO A 281 -15.84 -9.57 3.91
CA PRO A 281 -16.49 -10.48 2.99
C PRO A 281 -15.76 -10.48 1.64
N ALA A 282 -15.50 -11.64 1.05
CA ALA A 282 -14.68 -11.76 -0.15
C ALA A 282 -15.22 -10.89 -1.31
N TRP A 283 -16.55 -10.85 -1.51
CA TRP A 283 -17.13 -10.00 -2.54
C TRP A 283 -16.80 -8.51 -2.33
N LEU A 284 -16.76 -8.07 -1.08
CA LEU A 284 -16.51 -6.67 -0.73
C LEU A 284 -15.04 -6.31 -0.92
N ASP A 285 -14.14 -7.18 -0.48
CA ASP A 285 -12.70 -7.01 -0.60
C ASP A 285 -12.29 -6.91 -2.08
N GLU A 286 -12.73 -7.86 -2.89
CA GLU A 286 -12.46 -7.88 -4.33
C GLU A 286 -13.13 -6.71 -5.08
N ALA A 287 -14.40 -6.43 -4.76
CA ALA A 287 -15.11 -5.32 -5.40
C ALA A 287 -14.50 -3.95 -5.07
N TRP A 288 -13.99 -3.79 -3.86
CA TRP A 288 -13.31 -2.56 -3.45
C TRP A 288 -11.99 -2.39 -4.19
N ALA A 289 -11.20 -3.47 -4.29
CA ALA A 289 -9.96 -3.48 -5.05
C ALA A 289 -10.20 -3.15 -6.53
N GLU A 290 -11.19 -3.77 -7.17
CA GLU A 290 -11.61 -3.48 -8.55
C GLU A 290 -12.09 -2.03 -8.73
N HIS A 291 -12.93 -1.54 -7.82
CA HIS A 291 -13.44 -0.18 -7.88
C HIS A 291 -12.33 0.85 -7.75
N PHE A 292 -11.44 0.70 -6.77
CA PHE A 292 -10.35 1.66 -6.57
C PHE A 292 -9.32 1.60 -7.70
N ALA A 293 -8.91 0.40 -8.14
CA ALA A 293 -8.02 0.26 -9.30
C ALA A 293 -8.62 0.91 -10.56
N GLY A 294 -9.95 0.81 -10.75
CA GLY A 294 -10.65 1.48 -11.84
C GLY A 294 -10.72 3.01 -11.72
N ARG A 295 -10.48 3.57 -10.54
CA ARG A 295 -10.38 5.03 -10.31
C ARG A 295 -8.96 5.56 -10.47
N LEU A 296 -7.97 4.70 -10.56
CA LEU A 296 -6.58 5.12 -10.70
C LEU A 296 -6.16 5.13 -12.17
N GLN A 297 -5.53 6.22 -12.59
CA GLN A 297 -4.91 6.35 -13.89
C GLN A 297 -3.46 6.82 -13.74
N THR A 298 -2.51 6.01 -14.19
CA THR A 298 -1.09 6.37 -14.22
C THR A 298 -0.65 6.61 -15.66
N ARG A 299 -0.64 7.86 -16.07
CA ARG A 299 -0.11 8.28 -17.40
C ARG A 299 1.39 8.50 -17.38
N VAL A 300 1.92 8.95 -16.26
CA VAL A 300 3.33 9.18 -16.00
C VAL A 300 3.75 8.29 -14.85
N PRO A 301 4.78 7.45 -15.01
CA PRO A 301 5.27 6.58 -13.94
C PRO A 301 5.50 7.35 -12.62
N GLY A 302 5.07 6.77 -11.51
CA GLY A 302 5.15 7.37 -10.19
C GLY A 302 4.13 8.49 -9.89
N LYS A 303 3.19 8.77 -10.81
CA LYS A 303 2.21 9.86 -10.68
C LYS A 303 0.77 9.40 -10.94
N PRO A 304 0.20 8.57 -10.08
CA PRO A 304 -1.19 8.15 -10.23
C PRO A 304 -2.14 9.34 -10.00
N VAL A 305 -3.23 9.36 -10.77
CA VAL A 305 -4.30 10.34 -10.67
C VAL A 305 -5.57 9.60 -10.28
N LEU A 306 -6.27 10.10 -9.26
CA LEU A 306 -7.57 9.59 -8.85
C LEU A 306 -8.66 10.21 -9.73
N LEU A 307 -9.46 9.36 -10.37
CA LEU A 307 -10.64 9.74 -11.14
C LEU A 307 -11.87 9.86 -10.21
N ASP A 308 -12.84 10.66 -10.60
CA ASP A 308 -14.09 10.85 -9.84
C ASP A 308 -14.92 9.57 -9.81
N ARG A 309 -14.90 8.77 -10.88
CA ARG A 309 -15.65 7.52 -11.02
C ARG A 309 -14.74 6.36 -11.43
N SER A 310 -15.17 5.15 -11.08
CA SER A 310 -14.49 3.92 -11.50
C SER A 310 -14.75 3.63 -12.97
N VAL A 311 -13.67 3.39 -13.73
CA VAL A 311 -13.74 3.10 -15.17
C VAL A 311 -13.12 1.73 -15.42
N GLN A 312 -13.98 0.75 -15.70
CA GLN A 312 -13.59 -0.65 -15.95
C GLN A 312 -14.22 -1.18 -17.25
N PRO A 313 -13.61 -0.86 -18.42
CA PRO A 313 -14.16 -1.27 -19.71
C PRO A 313 -14.31 -2.79 -19.85
N ALA A 314 -13.37 -3.57 -19.31
CA ALA A 314 -13.43 -5.02 -19.34
C ALA A 314 -14.64 -5.58 -18.58
N HIS A 315 -14.92 -5.03 -17.38
CA HIS A 315 -16.10 -5.43 -16.61
C HIS A 315 -17.40 -5.06 -17.29
N ARG A 316 -17.49 -3.86 -17.87
CA ARG A 316 -18.68 -3.44 -18.67
C ARG A 316 -18.91 -4.36 -19.85
N THR A 317 -17.85 -4.74 -20.57
CA THR A 317 -17.94 -5.70 -21.68
C THR A 317 -18.42 -7.06 -21.17
N THR A 318 -17.87 -7.55 -20.08
CA THR A 318 -18.28 -8.83 -19.48
C THR A 318 -19.75 -8.80 -19.08
N LEU A 319 -20.20 -7.74 -18.38
CA LEU A 319 -21.62 -7.60 -17.98
C LEU A 319 -22.57 -7.58 -19.18
N ALA A 320 -22.20 -6.89 -20.27
CA ALA A 320 -23.02 -6.84 -21.49
C ALA A 320 -23.12 -8.20 -22.22
N GLN A 321 -22.22 -9.14 -21.93
CA GLN A 321 -22.20 -10.48 -22.53
C GLN A 321 -22.88 -11.55 -21.66
N ILE A 322 -23.18 -11.26 -20.38
CA ILE A 322 -23.86 -12.21 -19.49
C ILE A 322 -25.35 -12.26 -19.86
N ALA A 323 -25.86 -13.46 -20.08
CA ALA A 323 -27.29 -13.65 -20.30
C ALA A 323 -28.09 -13.27 -19.03
N ALA A 324 -29.30 -12.75 -19.20
CA ALA A 324 -30.08 -12.22 -18.08
C ALA A 324 -30.37 -13.27 -16.99
N ASP A 325 -30.50 -14.54 -17.36
CA ASP A 325 -30.72 -15.68 -16.47
C ASP A 325 -29.43 -16.19 -15.80
N GLU A 326 -28.26 -15.76 -16.31
CA GLU A 326 -26.95 -16.07 -15.72
C GLU A 326 -26.47 -14.97 -14.73
N LEU A 327 -27.13 -13.82 -14.69
CA LEU A 327 -26.84 -12.78 -13.74
C LEU A 327 -27.09 -13.28 -12.30
N LEU A 328 -26.11 -13.05 -11.44
CA LEU A 328 -26.27 -13.39 -10.02
C LEU A 328 -27.26 -12.44 -9.37
N THR A 329 -28.10 -12.96 -8.50
CA THR A 329 -28.87 -12.09 -7.59
C THR A 329 -27.92 -11.37 -6.64
N VAL A 330 -28.32 -10.18 -6.15
CA VAL A 330 -27.51 -9.45 -5.14
C VAL A 330 -27.16 -10.36 -3.97
N GLN A 331 -28.11 -11.18 -3.47
CA GLN A 331 -27.85 -12.12 -2.39
C GLN A 331 -26.74 -13.13 -2.74
N ARG A 332 -26.64 -13.58 -3.96
CA ARG A 332 -25.56 -14.50 -4.39
C ARG A 332 -24.21 -13.78 -4.45
N VAL A 333 -24.17 -12.52 -4.94
CA VAL A 333 -22.96 -11.71 -4.93
C VAL A 333 -22.45 -11.50 -3.50
N LEU A 334 -23.34 -11.12 -2.56
CA LEU A 334 -23.00 -10.91 -1.14
C LEU A 334 -22.44 -12.16 -0.44
N ASN A 335 -22.68 -13.35 -0.98
CA ASN A 335 -22.23 -14.63 -0.43
C ASN A 335 -21.06 -15.26 -1.21
N LEU A 336 -20.48 -14.57 -2.21
CA LEU A 336 -19.29 -15.05 -2.90
C LEU A 336 -18.14 -15.20 -1.89
N GLN A 337 -17.41 -16.31 -2.02
CA GLN A 337 -16.24 -16.63 -1.21
C GLN A 337 -14.96 -16.44 -2.02
N GLN A 338 -13.81 -16.39 -1.38
CA GLN A 338 -12.52 -16.23 -2.06
C GLN A 338 -12.28 -17.26 -3.16
N GLY A 339 -12.69 -18.52 -2.92
CA GLY A 339 -12.60 -19.59 -3.93
C GLY A 339 -13.44 -19.33 -5.19
N ASP A 340 -14.50 -18.54 -5.09
CA ASP A 340 -15.33 -18.17 -6.25
C ASP A 340 -14.57 -17.24 -7.21
N PHE A 341 -13.74 -16.34 -6.67
CA PHE A 341 -12.90 -15.43 -7.45
C PHE A 341 -11.62 -16.11 -7.99
N GLN A 342 -11.27 -17.29 -7.49
CA GLN A 342 -10.13 -18.08 -7.95
C GLN A 342 -10.53 -19.21 -8.91
N ALA A 343 -11.83 -19.43 -9.11
CA ALA A 343 -12.35 -20.51 -9.94
C ALA A 343 -12.02 -20.28 -11.42
N SER A 344 -11.59 -21.32 -12.14
CA SER A 344 -11.24 -21.25 -13.56
C SER A 344 -12.42 -20.91 -14.49
N THR A 345 -13.66 -21.12 -14.04
CA THR A 345 -14.89 -20.83 -14.79
C THR A 345 -15.70 -19.72 -14.15
N GLY A 346 -16.16 -18.76 -14.97
CA GLY A 346 -17.01 -17.66 -14.52
C GLY A 346 -16.33 -16.62 -13.63
N GLN A 347 -15.02 -16.66 -13.47
CA GLN A 347 -14.25 -15.72 -12.67
C GLN A 347 -14.52 -14.28 -13.09
N ALA A 348 -14.34 -13.96 -14.38
CA ALA A 348 -14.53 -12.60 -14.91
C ALA A 348 -15.95 -12.05 -14.66
N SER A 349 -16.96 -12.93 -14.76
CA SER A 349 -18.36 -12.59 -14.47
C SER A 349 -18.56 -12.20 -12.99
N LYS A 350 -17.94 -12.93 -12.05
CA LYS A 350 -18.05 -12.66 -10.60
C LYS A 350 -17.37 -11.34 -10.24
N TYR A 351 -16.17 -11.08 -10.75
CA TYR A 351 -15.48 -9.80 -10.59
C TYR A 351 -16.31 -8.63 -11.14
N ALA A 352 -16.84 -8.79 -12.36
CA ALA A 352 -17.62 -7.74 -13.01
C ALA A 352 -18.90 -7.41 -12.22
N GLN A 353 -19.60 -8.43 -11.71
CA GLN A 353 -20.85 -8.22 -10.95
C GLN A 353 -20.57 -7.67 -9.55
N ALA A 354 -19.50 -8.12 -8.86
CA ALA A 354 -19.09 -7.56 -7.56
C ALA A 354 -18.69 -6.08 -7.72
N TRP A 355 -17.85 -5.77 -8.72
CA TRP A 355 -17.49 -4.39 -9.07
C TRP A 355 -18.70 -3.52 -9.38
N ALA A 356 -19.65 -4.02 -10.19
CA ALA A 356 -20.84 -3.27 -10.56
C ALA A 356 -21.71 -2.94 -9.34
N LEU A 357 -21.94 -3.89 -8.45
CA LEU A 357 -22.68 -3.66 -7.21
C LEU A 357 -21.99 -2.60 -6.34
N PHE A 358 -20.69 -2.72 -6.11
CA PHE A 358 -19.92 -1.76 -5.32
C PHE A 358 -19.98 -0.36 -5.94
N THR A 359 -19.72 -0.26 -7.25
CA THR A 359 -19.72 1.00 -8.00
C THR A 359 -21.09 1.66 -7.97
N PHE A 360 -22.15 0.88 -8.20
CA PHE A 360 -23.55 1.37 -8.13
C PHE A 360 -23.84 1.99 -6.77
N LEU A 361 -23.48 1.31 -5.68
CA LEU A 361 -23.74 1.79 -4.32
C LEU A 361 -22.88 2.98 -3.91
N CYS A 362 -21.61 2.98 -4.33
CA CYS A 362 -20.65 4.02 -3.99
C CYS A 362 -20.85 5.32 -4.78
N GLU A 363 -21.26 5.20 -6.06
CA GLU A 363 -21.38 6.30 -7.01
C GLU A 363 -22.84 6.65 -7.37
N HIS A 364 -23.82 6.10 -6.64
CA HIS A 364 -25.25 6.32 -6.89
C HIS A 364 -25.61 7.81 -6.78
N ASP A 365 -26.50 8.31 -7.63
CA ASP A 365 -26.91 9.72 -7.61
C ASP A 365 -27.65 10.08 -6.32
N ASP A 366 -28.46 9.16 -5.76
CA ASP A 366 -29.15 9.34 -4.47
C ASP A 366 -28.16 9.28 -3.29
N ALA A 367 -28.06 10.39 -2.57
CA ALA A 367 -27.20 10.51 -1.40
C ALA A 367 -27.57 9.56 -0.24
N ALA A 368 -28.86 9.17 -0.13
CA ALA A 368 -29.32 8.26 0.92
C ALA A 368 -28.77 6.84 0.69
N ILE A 369 -28.70 6.39 -0.58
CA ILE A 369 -28.11 5.10 -0.94
C ILE A 369 -26.61 5.12 -0.63
N ARG A 370 -25.88 6.17 -1.03
CA ARG A 370 -24.45 6.31 -0.70
C ARG A 370 -24.21 6.31 0.80
N ALA A 371 -25.01 7.04 1.56
CA ALA A 371 -24.90 7.08 3.03
C ALA A 371 -25.14 5.71 3.65
N THR A 372 -26.15 4.97 3.20
CA THR A 372 -26.43 3.60 3.64
C THR A 372 -25.27 2.67 3.32
N PHE A 373 -24.64 2.83 2.16
CA PHE A 373 -23.47 2.03 1.81
C PHE A 373 -22.25 2.37 2.67
N VAL A 374 -22.00 3.64 2.96
CA VAL A 374 -20.96 4.07 3.90
C VAL A 374 -21.18 3.45 5.28
N ASP A 375 -22.41 3.40 5.77
CA ASP A 375 -22.73 2.74 7.06
C ASP A 375 -22.45 1.23 7.00
N TYR A 376 -22.73 0.58 5.86
CA TYR A 376 -22.34 -0.81 5.67
C TYR A 376 -20.82 -1.00 5.66
N LEU A 377 -20.06 -0.15 4.95
CA LEU A 377 -18.61 -0.21 4.93
C LEU A 377 -18.00 -0.03 6.33
N ARG A 378 -18.56 0.88 7.14
CA ARG A 378 -18.18 1.07 8.56
C ARG A 378 -18.43 -0.19 9.39
N GLN A 379 -19.58 -0.83 9.20
CA GLN A 379 -19.89 -2.10 9.88
C GLN A 379 -18.93 -3.22 9.43
N ALA A 380 -18.63 -3.30 8.14
CA ALA A 380 -17.69 -4.27 7.60
C ALA A 380 -16.27 -4.06 8.17
N ALA A 381 -15.78 -2.81 8.21
CA ALA A 381 -14.52 -2.45 8.83
C ALA A 381 -14.46 -2.80 10.34
N ALA A 382 -15.62 -2.82 11.02
CA ALA A 382 -15.76 -3.29 12.40
C ALA A 382 -15.94 -4.81 12.54
N GLY A 383 -15.76 -5.60 11.47
CA GLY A 383 -15.92 -7.06 11.43
C GLY A 383 -17.39 -7.52 11.43
N LYS A 384 -18.31 -6.66 10.98
CA LYS A 384 -19.77 -6.94 10.91
C LYS A 384 -20.28 -6.86 9.46
N GLY A 385 -19.46 -7.27 8.49
CA GLY A 385 -19.76 -7.17 7.05
C GLY A 385 -20.65 -8.30 6.50
N GLN A 386 -21.30 -9.10 7.33
CA GLN A 386 -22.12 -10.24 6.87
C GLN A 386 -23.28 -9.78 5.98
N SER A 387 -23.72 -10.67 5.07
CA SER A 387 -24.86 -10.41 4.17
C SER A 387 -26.16 -10.04 4.89
N SER A 388 -26.33 -10.50 6.14
CA SER A 388 -27.45 -10.11 7.00
C SER A 388 -27.41 -8.64 7.41
N THR A 389 -26.20 -8.09 7.70
CA THR A 389 -26.02 -6.67 7.99
C THR A 389 -26.35 -5.81 6.76
N PHE A 390 -25.85 -6.22 5.59
CA PHE A 390 -26.18 -5.56 4.34
C PHE A 390 -27.69 -5.49 4.10
N ARG A 391 -28.38 -6.65 4.16
CA ARG A 391 -29.83 -6.72 3.96
C ARG A 391 -30.61 -5.85 4.94
N LYS A 392 -30.21 -5.83 6.21
CA LYS A 392 -30.87 -4.99 7.22
C LYS A 392 -30.76 -3.50 6.86
N LEU A 393 -29.59 -3.05 6.46
CA LEU A 393 -29.35 -1.63 6.10
C LEU A 393 -30.07 -1.27 4.80
N PHE A 394 -30.03 -2.14 3.79
CA PHE A 394 -30.58 -1.90 2.47
C PHE A 394 -32.05 -2.30 2.31
N ALA A 395 -32.73 -2.79 3.33
CA ALA A 395 -34.17 -3.12 3.28
C ALA A 395 -35.04 -1.99 2.70
N PRO A 396 -34.82 -0.69 3.01
CA PRO A 396 -35.57 0.40 2.41
C PRO A 396 -35.30 0.59 0.92
N HIS A 397 -34.16 0.13 0.40
CA HIS A 397 -33.67 0.32 -0.96
C HIS A 397 -33.67 -0.97 -1.80
N GLU A 398 -34.20 -2.08 -1.28
CA GLU A 398 -34.12 -3.42 -1.89
C GLU A 398 -34.58 -3.44 -3.37
N ARG A 399 -35.59 -2.65 -3.70
CA ARG A 399 -36.18 -2.59 -5.06
C ARG A 399 -35.21 -1.99 -6.11
N LEU A 400 -34.21 -1.21 -5.69
CA LEU A 400 -33.25 -0.55 -6.56
C LEU A 400 -32.00 -1.41 -6.83
N LEU A 401 -31.73 -2.40 -5.97
CA LEU A 401 -30.49 -3.19 -6.06
C LEU A 401 -30.32 -3.95 -7.39
N PRO A 402 -31.39 -4.48 -8.05
CA PRO A 402 -31.23 -5.12 -9.37
C PRO A 402 -30.74 -4.18 -10.47
N ASP A 403 -30.86 -2.85 -10.29
CA ASP A 403 -30.38 -1.87 -11.27
C ASP A 403 -28.84 -1.77 -11.30
N ALA A 404 -28.15 -2.37 -10.32
CA ALA A 404 -26.67 -2.43 -10.30
C ALA A 404 -26.07 -3.14 -11.54
N TRP A 405 -26.88 -3.97 -12.24
CA TRP A 405 -26.42 -4.70 -13.43
C TRP A 405 -26.71 -3.96 -14.75
N ARG A 406 -27.40 -2.83 -14.72
CA ARG A 406 -27.77 -2.00 -15.88
C ARG A 406 -26.79 -0.86 -16.08
#